data_0891a33ea4ddc41b20b0c8cd2db1f2b7
#
_entry.id   0891a33ea4ddc41b20b0c8cd2db1f2b7
#
_cell.length_a   1.000
_cell.length_b   1.000
_cell.length_c   1.000
_cell.angle_alpha   90.00
_cell.angle_beta   90.00
_cell.angle_gamma   90.00
#
_symmetry.space_group_name_H-M   'P 1'
#
loop_
_entity.id
_entity.type
_entity.pdbx_description
1 polymer ?
#
loop_
_entity_poly.entity_id
_entity_poly.type
_entity_poly.pdbx_seq_one_letter_code
_entity_poly.pdbx_strand_id
1 'polypeptide(L)'
;MKPYPLSYFSSIVTARQILAGRIGSKIWQKILTTFFLISLLIIPSSLQTARLETYPLDTLVEGIFDPLTPEVMADFQSAQIIDGQLVYEGPNHEQVYASEDSQERTGFSYQFAKEKLVIRKDADVLAELSYQAISSSDFSSKESLSAAISRTWFQEYRIAVSLLLIGVSGLLLATIF
;
A
#
# COMPACT_ATOMS: atom_id res chain seq x y z
N MET A 1 -27.24 4.74 -37.57
CA MET A 1 -26.28 3.88 -36.84
C MET A 1 -25.68 4.66 -35.67
N LYS A 2 -25.72 4.12 -34.44
CA LYS A 2 -25.06 4.79 -33.30
C LYS A 2 -23.54 4.62 -33.45
N PRO A 3 -22.73 5.67 -33.22
CA PRO A 3 -21.29 5.56 -33.35
C PRO A 3 -20.71 4.64 -32.26
N TYR A 4 -19.67 3.90 -32.60
CA TYR A 4 -18.86 3.16 -31.63
C TYR A 4 -18.14 4.15 -30.71
N PRO A 5 -18.09 3.94 -29.37
CA PRO A 5 -18.44 2.75 -28.59
C PRO A 5 -19.88 2.69 -28.06
N LEU A 6 -20.73 3.72 -28.26
CA LEU A 6 -22.08 3.78 -27.71
C LEU A 6 -22.98 2.64 -28.20
N SER A 7 -22.79 2.17 -29.47
CA SER A 7 -23.49 1.02 -30.00
C SER A 7 -23.16 -0.27 -29.23
N TYR A 8 -21.95 -0.41 -28.75
CA TYR A 8 -21.51 -1.58 -27.99
C TYR A 8 -22.16 -1.59 -26.60
N PHE A 9 -22.15 -0.47 -25.89
CA PHE A 9 -22.78 -0.39 -24.57
C PHE A 9 -24.31 -0.57 -24.63
N SER A 10 -24.96 -0.11 -25.69
CA SER A 10 -26.40 -0.34 -25.86
C SER A 10 -26.76 -1.80 -26.19
N SER A 11 -25.78 -2.63 -26.57
CA SER A 11 -26.00 -4.05 -26.90
C SER A 11 -25.82 -4.98 -25.67
N ILE A 12 -25.38 -4.48 -24.51
CA ILE A 12 -25.16 -5.27 -23.30
C ILE A 12 -26.47 -5.74 -22.63
N VAL A 13 -27.61 -5.30 -23.12
CA VAL A 13 -28.93 -5.57 -22.50
C VAL A 13 -29.42 -7.02 -22.68
N THR A 14 -28.91 -7.76 -23.66
CA THR A 14 -29.31 -9.16 -23.89
C THR A 14 -28.10 -10.05 -24.18
N ALA A 15 -28.08 -11.28 -23.62
CA ALA A 15 -27.01 -12.26 -23.84
C ALA A 15 -26.73 -12.55 -25.33
N ARG A 16 -27.77 -12.53 -26.13
CA ARG A 16 -27.68 -12.77 -27.60
C ARG A 16 -26.95 -11.62 -28.32
N GLN A 17 -27.17 -10.39 -27.91
CA GLN A 17 -26.48 -9.21 -28.45
C GLN A 17 -25.03 -9.13 -28.00
N ILE A 18 -24.75 -9.57 -26.78
CA ILE A 18 -23.37 -9.68 -26.27
C ILE A 18 -22.58 -10.69 -27.12
N LEU A 19 -23.15 -11.88 -27.40
CA LEU A 19 -22.52 -12.91 -28.22
C LEU A 19 -22.32 -12.44 -29.68
N ALA A 20 -23.29 -11.78 -30.26
CA ALA A 20 -23.18 -11.24 -31.62
C ALA A 20 -22.11 -10.14 -31.71
N GLY A 21 -22.02 -9.27 -30.71
CA GLY A 21 -20.97 -8.25 -30.59
C GLY A 21 -19.57 -8.84 -30.44
N ARG A 22 -19.44 -9.96 -29.69
CA ARG A 22 -18.18 -10.67 -29.51
C ARG A 22 -17.62 -11.26 -30.79
N ILE A 23 -18.48 -11.84 -31.65
CA ILE A 23 -18.07 -12.49 -32.89
C ILE A 23 -17.86 -11.47 -34.01
N GLY A 24 -18.68 -10.40 -34.06
CA GLY A 24 -18.66 -9.41 -35.16
C GLY A 24 -17.70 -8.22 -34.93
N SER A 25 -17.15 -8.04 -33.73
CA SER A 25 -16.29 -6.91 -33.45
C SER A 25 -14.86 -7.13 -33.96
N LYS A 26 -14.29 -6.09 -34.60
CA LYS A 26 -12.87 -6.10 -34.99
C LYS A 26 -11.98 -6.14 -33.77
N ILE A 27 -10.82 -6.76 -33.88
CA ILE A 27 -9.84 -6.89 -32.77
C ILE A 27 -9.50 -5.54 -32.14
N TRP A 28 -9.36 -4.50 -32.95
CA TRP A 28 -9.14 -3.13 -32.49
C TRP A 28 -10.26 -2.61 -31.59
N GLN A 29 -11.51 -2.91 -31.90
CA GLN A 29 -12.66 -2.49 -31.09
C GLN A 29 -12.66 -3.19 -29.74
N LYS A 30 -12.25 -4.45 -29.68
CA LYS A 30 -12.08 -5.20 -28.43
C LYS A 30 -11.01 -4.55 -27.56
N ILE A 31 -9.83 -4.23 -28.13
CA ILE A 31 -8.73 -3.56 -27.44
C ILE A 31 -9.20 -2.21 -26.87
N LEU A 32 -9.90 -1.39 -27.67
CA LEU A 32 -10.38 -0.08 -27.22
C LEU A 32 -11.41 -0.19 -26.08
N THR A 33 -12.33 -1.15 -26.18
CA THR A 33 -13.33 -1.38 -25.13
C THR A 33 -12.66 -1.86 -23.83
N THR A 34 -11.70 -2.76 -23.96
CA THR A 34 -10.91 -3.26 -22.83
C THR A 34 -10.15 -2.13 -22.14
N PHE A 35 -9.45 -1.30 -22.94
CA PHE A 35 -8.73 -0.14 -22.41
C PHE A 35 -9.67 0.84 -21.68
N PHE A 36 -10.84 1.10 -22.25
CA PHE A 36 -11.85 1.98 -21.64
C PHE A 36 -12.38 1.41 -20.32
N LEU A 37 -12.66 0.11 -20.26
CA LEU A 37 -13.12 -0.55 -19.02
C LEU A 37 -12.04 -0.54 -17.95
N ILE A 38 -10.79 -0.82 -18.31
CA ILE A 38 -9.64 -0.71 -17.40
C ILE A 38 -9.53 0.72 -16.86
N SER A 39 -9.61 1.72 -17.73
CA SER A 39 -9.54 3.13 -17.32
C SER A 39 -10.67 3.50 -16.37
N LEU A 40 -11.91 3.04 -16.62
CA LEU A 40 -13.06 3.29 -15.73
C LEU A 40 -12.88 2.66 -14.34
N LEU A 41 -12.18 1.53 -14.23
CA LEU A 41 -11.91 0.87 -12.96
C LEU A 41 -10.74 1.53 -12.22
N ILE A 42 -9.70 1.93 -12.95
CA ILE A 42 -8.46 2.45 -12.36
C ILE A 42 -8.60 3.92 -11.94
N ILE A 43 -9.28 4.76 -12.75
CA ILE A 43 -9.37 6.20 -12.50
C ILE A 43 -10.00 6.52 -11.14
N PRO A 44 -11.18 5.98 -10.75
CA PRO A 44 -11.77 6.26 -9.44
C PRO A 44 -10.87 5.80 -8.28
N SER A 45 -10.28 4.61 -8.41
CA SER A 45 -9.36 4.05 -7.41
C SER A 45 -8.10 4.90 -7.28
N SER A 46 -7.50 5.32 -8.39
CA SER A 46 -6.32 6.18 -8.40
C SER A 46 -6.60 7.56 -7.84
N LEU A 47 -7.78 8.13 -8.12
CA LEU A 47 -8.20 9.42 -7.57
C LEU A 47 -8.44 9.35 -6.06
N GLN A 48 -9.05 8.27 -5.57
CA GLN A 48 -9.19 8.04 -4.13
C GLN A 48 -7.82 7.91 -3.47
N THR A 49 -6.95 7.08 -4.03
CA THR A 49 -5.60 6.87 -3.51
C THR A 49 -4.75 8.15 -3.56
N ALA A 50 -4.90 8.96 -4.61
CA ALA A 50 -4.19 10.25 -4.71
C ALA A 50 -4.67 11.31 -3.71
N ARG A 51 -5.90 11.18 -3.20
CA ARG A 51 -6.46 12.07 -2.16
C ARG A 51 -6.11 11.62 -0.74
N LEU A 52 -5.71 10.37 -0.58
CA LEU A 52 -5.26 9.85 0.71
C LEU A 52 -3.78 10.24 0.89
N GLU A 53 -3.53 11.18 1.77
CA GLU A 53 -2.15 11.54 2.17
C GLU A 53 -1.53 10.42 3.00
N THR A 54 -2.34 9.71 3.78
CA THR A 54 -1.92 8.56 4.59
C THR A 54 -3.06 7.54 4.68
N TYR A 55 -2.70 6.27 4.68
CA TYR A 55 -3.63 5.19 5.04
C TYR A 55 -3.25 4.67 6.43
N PRO A 56 -4.14 4.69 7.42
CA PRO A 56 -3.80 4.21 8.75
C PRO A 56 -3.54 2.70 8.69
N LEU A 57 -2.28 2.30 8.93
CA LEU A 57 -1.84 0.91 8.89
C LEU A 57 -2.52 0.03 9.93
N ASP A 58 -2.88 0.58 11.08
CA ASP A 58 -3.61 -0.09 12.15
C ASP A 58 -4.99 -0.60 11.71
N THR A 59 -5.63 0.08 10.75
CA THR A 59 -6.90 -0.37 10.16
C THR A 59 -6.71 -1.57 9.22
N LEU A 60 -5.53 -1.70 8.58
CA LEU A 60 -5.21 -2.82 7.70
C LEU A 60 -4.63 -4.01 8.46
N VAL A 61 -3.84 -3.73 9.47
CA VAL A 61 -3.08 -4.72 10.22
C VAL A 61 -3.21 -4.37 11.70
N GLU A 62 -4.18 -5.00 12.35
CA GLU A 62 -4.46 -4.79 13.78
C GLU A 62 -3.22 -5.11 14.63
N GLY A 63 -2.93 -4.25 15.59
CA GLY A 63 -1.81 -4.42 16.53
C GLY A 63 -0.41 -4.10 15.96
N ILE A 64 -0.32 -3.60 14.72
CA ILE A 64 1.01 -3.29 14.13
C ILE A 64 1.81 -2.30 14.98
N PHE A 65 1.17 -1.36 15.66
CA PHE A 65 1.80 -0.34 16.50
C PHE A 65 1.87 -0.68 17.98
N ASP A 66 1.51 -1.90 18.40
CA ASP A 66 1.56 -2.32 19.80
C ASP A 66 2.97 -2.29 20.39
N PRO A 67 4.04 -2.65 19.62
CA PRO A 67 5.41 -2.56 20.13
C PRO A 67 5.89 -1.14 20.42
N LEU A 68 5.22 -0.10 19.93
CA LEU A 68 5.55 1.30 20.20
C LEU A 68 4.95 1.72 21.56
N THR A 69 5.49 1.16 22.63
CA THR A 69 5.09 1.51 24.01
C THR A 69 5.68 2.87 24.42
N PRO A 70 5.13 3.53 25.47
CA PRO A 70 5.70 4.77 25.99
C PRO A 70 7.17 4.64 26.41
N GLU A 71 7.58 3.45 26.86
CA GLU A 71 8.97 3.15 27.24
C GLU A 71 9.87 3.15 26.01
N VAL A 72 9.46 2.46 24.94
CA VAL A 72 10.16 2.48 23.65
C VAL A 72 10.25 3.90 23.11
N MET A 73 9.19 4.69 23.20
CA MET A 73 9.21 6.09 22.75
C MET A 73 10.15 6.96 23.56
N ALA A 74 10.35 6.66 24.85
CA ALA A 74 11.31 7.38 25.69
C ALA A 74 12.77 7.18 25.23
N ASP A 75 13.11 6.00 24.73
CA ASP A 75 14.44 5.71 24.17
C ASP A 75 14.76 6.56 22.94
N PHE A 76 13.74 7.00 22.21
CA PHE A 76 13.90 7.77 20.97
C PHE A 76 13.64 9.27 21.12
N GLN A 77 13.50 9.81 22.35
CA GLN A 77 13.28 11.25 22.57
C GLN A 77 14.41 12.14 22.04
N SER A 78 15.65 11.64 22.02
CA SER A 78 16.82 12.33 21.48
C SER A 78 17.07 12.00 19.99
N ALA A 79 16.19 11.21 19.36
CA ALA A 79 16.40 10.72 18.02
C ALA A 79 16.37 11.85 16.96
N GLN A 80 17.35 11.83 16.09
CA GLN A 80 17.48 12.75 14.97
C GLN A 80 17.69 11.97 13.67
N ILE A 81 17.09 12.44 12.59
CA ILE A 81 17.39 11.94 11.25
C ILE A 81 18.38 12.90 10.60
N ILE A 82 19.58 12.41 10.35
CA ILE A 82 20.67 13.16 9.70
C ILE A 82 21.07 12.39 8.45
N ASP A 83 20.97 13.03 7.29
CA ASP A 83 21.29 12.41 5.98
C ASP A 83 20.60 11.06 5.74
N GLY A 84 19.34 10.91 6.20
CA GLY A 84 18.58 9.69 6.06
C GLY A 84 19.00 8.56 7.01
N GLN A 85 19.83 8.88 8.01
CA GLN A 85 20.25 7.93 9.04
C GLN A 85 19.70 8.33 10.40
N LEU A 86 19.28 7.34 11.17
CA LEU A 86 18.82 7.52 12.54
C LEU A 86 20.01 7.63 13.47
N VAL A 87 20.09 8.74 14.21
CA VAL A 87 21.09 8.99 15.24
C VAL A 87 20.37 9.27 16.56
N TYR A 88 20.68 8.53 17.62
CA TYR A 88 20.11 8.75 18.96
C TYR A 88 21.07 8.24 20.03
N GLU A 89 20.95 8.82 21.22
CA GLU A 89 21.65 8.39 22.42
C GLU A 89 20.80 7.32 23.11
N GLY A 90 20.93 6.08 22.71
CA GLY A 90 20.08 5.01 23.22
C GLY A 90 20.64 3.63 22.94
N PRO A 91 19.82 2.60 23.12
CA PRO A 91 20.22 1.23 22.91
C PRO A 91 20.68 0.97 21.48
N ASN A 92 21.43 -0.09 21.29
CA ASN A 92 22.03 -0.48 20.03
C ASN A 92 20.97 -0.56 18.89
N HIS A 93 21.30 -0.08 17.68
CA HIS A 93 20.49 -0.20 16.46
C HIS A 93 20.07 -1.64 16.09
N GLU A 94 20.68 -2.64 16.72
CA GLU A 94 20.30 -4.04 16.57
C GLU A 94 19.16 -4.47 17.51
N GLN A 95 18.76 -3.60 18.47
CA GLN A 95 17.71 -3.94 19.41
C GLN A 95 16.35 -4.07 18.69
N VAL A 96 15.64 -5.14 19.04
CA VAL A 96 14.31 -5.46 18.52
C VAL A 96 13.30 -5.19 19.65
N TYR A 97 12.33 -4.34 19.36
CA TYR A 97 11.23 -4.04 20.26
C TYR A 97 10.01 -4.86 19.83
N ALA A 98 9.49 -5.68 20.75
CA ALA A 98 8.32 -6.52 20.52
C ALA A 98 7.21 -6.16 21.51
N SER A 99 5.97 -6.50 21.19
CA SER A 99 4.86 -6.37 22.13
C SER A 99 5.04 -7.35 23.28
N GLU A 100 4.82 -6.91 24.52
CA GLU A 100 4.96 -7.76 25.71
C GLU A 100 3.88 -8.86 25.82
N ASP A 101 2.79 -8.75 25.08
CA ASP A 101 1.65 -9.67 25.12
C ASP A 101 1.88 -10.97 24.33
N SER A 102 3.12 -11.22 23.91
CA SER A 102 3.52 -12.38 23.10
C SER A 102 3.66 -13.68 23.92
N GLN A 103 2.67 -14.03 24.75
CA GLN A 103 2.51 -15.44 25.19
C GLN A 103 2.10 -16.36 24.01
N GLU A 104 1.57 -15.81 22.94
CA GLU A 104 1.41 -16.46 21.64
C GLU A 104 2.33 -15.72 20.65
N ARG A 105 3.23 -16.44 20.03
CA ARG A 105 4.31 -15.99 19.10
C ARG A 105 3.83 -15.28 17.82
N THR A 106 2.77 -14.51 17.87
CA THR A 106 2.15 -13.82 16.71
C THR A 106 2.21 -12.30 16.88
N GLY A 107 3.39 -11.79 17.23
CA GLY A 107 3.58 -10.37 17.53
C GLY A 107 4.36 -9.63 16.45
N PHE A 108 4.05 -8.35 16.33
CA PHE A 108 4.88 -7.44 15.57
C PHE A 108 6.13 -7.08 16.37
N SER A 109 7.22 -6.82 15.66
CA SER A 109 8.46 -6.30 16.24
C SER A 109 9.07 -5.24 15.35
N TYR A 110 9.74 -4.27 15.97
CA TYR A 110 10.39 -3.15 15.33
C TYR A 110 11.89 -3.19 15.61
N GLN A 111 12.68 -2.96 14.57
CA GLN A 111 14.11 -2.74 14.68
C GLN A 111 14.43 -1.41 14.03
N PHE A 112 14.90 -0.46 14.82
CA PHE A 112 15.33 0.86 14.36
C PHE A 112 16.80 0.81 13.95
N ALA A 113 17.08 0.20 12.79
CA ALA A 113 18.42 0.17 12.25
C ALA A 113 18.88 1.56 11.80
N LYS A 114 20.18 1.73 11.56
CA LYS A 114 20.77 3.03 11.25
C LYS A 114 20.18 3.69 9.99
N GLU A 115 19.90 2.93 8.95
CA GLU A 115 19.47 3.44 7.63
C GLU A 115 18.01 3.17 7.34
N LYS A 116 17.38 2.23 8.06
CA LYS A 116 16.01 1.78 7.81
C LYS A 116 15.32 1.30 9.07
N LEU A 117 14.01 1.44 9.09
CA LEU A 117 13.14 0.82 10.07
C LEU A 117 12.69 -0.53 9.51
N VAL A 118 12.94 -1.61 10.24
CA VAL A 118 12.49 -2.96 9.87
C VAL A 118 11.32 -3.35 10.75
N ILE A 119 10.20 -3.67 10.11
CA ILE A 119 8.99 -4.17 10.77
C ILE A 119 8.88 -5.65 10.44
N ARG A 120 8.77 -6.48 11.48
CA ARG A 120 8.60 -7.91 11.34
C ARG A 120 7.27 -8.35 11.92
N LYS A 121 6.75 -9.42 11.36
CA LYS A 121 5.68 -10.19 11.97
C LYS A 121 6.22 -11.60 12.19
N ASP A 122 6.33 -12.01 13.44
CA ASP A 122 7.01 -13.26 13.83
C ASP A 122 8.48 -13.28 13.35
N ALA A 123 8.84 -14.26 12.52
CA ALA A 123 10.17 -14.37 11.93
C ALA A 123 10.31 -13.64 10.58
N ASP A 124 9.19 -13.24 9.96
CA ASP A 124 9.18 -12.70 8.61
C ASP A 124 9.30 -11.17 8.61
N VAL A 125 10.08 -10.64 7.66
CA VAL A 125 10.16 -9.20 7.43
C VAL A 125 8.91 -8.77 6.66
N LEU A 126 8.07 -7.98 7.33
CA LEU A 126 6.85 -7.42 6.73
C LEU A 126 7.16 -6.20 5.87
N ALA A 127 8.00 -5.31 6.36
CA ALA A 127 8.39 -4.09 5.66
C ALA A 127 9.78 -3.60 6.09
N GLU A 128 10.48 -2.97 5.17
CA GLU A 128 11.68 -2.19 5.42
C GLU A 128 11.44 -0.77 4.91
N LEU A 129 11.44 0.21 5.79
CA LEU A 129 11.09 1.60 5.49
C LEU A 129 12.33 2.49 5.65
N SER A 130 12.60 3.31 4.63
CA SER A 130 13.69 4.27 4.72
C SER A 130 13.30 5.48 5.56
N TYR A 131 14.28 6.13 6.22
CA TYR A 131 14.02 7.34 7.01
C TYR A 131 13.86 8.62 6.17
N GLN A 132 13.88 8.53 4.83
CA GLN A 132 13.79 9.72 3.97
C GLN A 132 12.47 10.49 4.12
N ALA A 133 11.39 9.81 4.48
CA ALA A 133 10.07 10.41 4.68
C ALA A 133 9.69 10.54 6.17
N ILE A 134 10.59 10.18 7.09
CA ILE A 134 10.42 10.30 8.53
C ILE A 134 11.32 11.45 9.01
N SER A 135 10.77 12.34 9.81
CA SER A 135 11.49 13.47 10.41
C SER A 135 11.81 13.23 11.87
N SER A 136 12.80 13.95 12.39
CA SER A 136 13.15 13.89 13.83
C SER A 136 11.96 14.23 14.73
N SER A 137 11.07 15.14 14.31
CA SER A 137 9.86 15.49 15.05
C SER A 137 8.83 14.37 15.14
N ASP A 138 8.87 13.39 14.24
CA ASP A 138 7.93 12.27 14.24
C ASP A 138 8.19 11.31 15.43
N PHE A 139 9.40 11.34 16.01
CA PHE A 139 9.73 10.57 17.22
C PHE A 139 9.23 11.19 18.53
N SER A 140 8.54 12.32 18.46
CA SER A 140 8.02 13.01 19.65
C SER A 140 6.86 12.30 20.35
N SER A 141 6.08 11.51 19.62
CA SER A 141 4.96 10.74 20.16
C SER A 141 4.67 9.49 19.35
N LYS A 142 3.99 8.51 19.97
CA LYS A 142 3.52 7.28 19.30
C LYS A 142 2.64 7.61 18.07
N GLU A 143 1.75 8.59 18.23
CA GLU A 143 0.81 9.00 17.17
C GLU A 143 1.55 9.60 15.98
N SER A 144 2.54 10.47 16.24
CA SER A 144 3.37 11.07 15.19
C SER A 144 4.18 10.02 14.44
N LEU A 145 4.82 9.12 15.19
CA LEU A 145 5.65 8.06 14.60
C LEU A 145 4.80 7.06 13.81
N SER A 146 3.65 6.62 14.32
CA SER A 146 2.76 5.71 13.60
C SER A 146 2.16 6.35 12.34
N ALA A 147 1.86 7.64 12.37
CA ALA A 147 1.44 8.38 11.18
C ALA A 147 2.58 8.49 10.14
N ALA A 148 3.82 8.75 10.58
CA ALA A 148 4.98 8.80 9.71
C ALA A 148 5.29 7.45 9.08
N ILE A 149 5.24 6.37 9.85
CA ILE A 149 5.40 4.99 9.37
C ILE A 149 4.31 4.67 8.34
N SER A 150 3.04 4.96 8.64
CA SER A 150 1.92 4.72 7.73
C SER A 150 2.10 5.48 6.40
N ARG A 151 2.52 6.74 6.47
CA ARG A 151 2.79 7.58 5.28
C ARG A 151 3.95 7.03 4.45
N THR A 152 5.07 6.66 5.09
CA THR A 152 6.25 6.12 4.43
C THR A 152 5.95 4.79 3.77
N TRP A 153 5.28 3.88 4.50
CA TRP A 153 4.85 2.60 3.96
C TRP A 153 3.95 2.79 2.74
N PHE A 154 2.97 3.68 2.82
CA PHE A 154 2.07 3.97 1.71
C PHE A 154 2.82 4.52 0.49
N GLN A 155 3.80 5.39 0.70
CA GLN A 155 4.61 5.95 -0.39
C GLN A 155 5.48 4.88 -1.08
N GLU A 156 6.14 4.02 -0.31
CA GLU A 156 7.02 2.98 -0.85
C GLU A 156 6.24 1.87 -1.56
N TYR A 157 5.11 1.44 -1.01
CA TYR A 157 4.34 0.32 -1.57
C TYR A 157 3.24 0.72 -2.54
N ARG A 158 2.92 2.00 -2.66
CA ARG A 158 1.87 2.51 -3.58
C ARG A 158 2.09 2.06 -5.02
N ILE A 159 3.31 2.10 -5.50
CA ILE A 159 3.66 1.71 -6.88
C ILE A 159 3.44 0.21 -7.06
N ALA A 160 3.89 -0.61 -6.12
CA ALA A 160 3.75 -2.06 -6.18
C ALA A 160 2.26 -2.48 -6.18
N VAL A 161 1.45 -1.89 -5.31
CA VAL A 161 -0.01 -2.14 -5.27
C VAL A 161 -0.69 -1.70 -6.56
N SER A 162 -0.31 -0.55 -7.12
CA SER A 162 -0.87 -0.06 -8.39
C SER A 162 -0.53 -0.99 -9.55
N LEU A 163 0.70 -1.47 -9.65
CA LEU A 163 1.13 -2.42 -10.67
C LEU A 163 0.42 -3.77 -10.54
N LEU A 164 0.23 -4.24 -9.32
CA LEU A 164 -0.50 -5.49 -9.04
C LEU A 164 -1.96 -5.38 -9.49
N LEU A 165 -2.63 -4.27 -9.17
CA LEU A 165 -4.01 -4.01 -9.60
C LEU A 165 -4.14 -3.96 -11.13
N ILE A 166 -3.20 -3.31 -11.81
CA ILE A 166 -3.16 -3.26 -13.29
C ILE A 166 -2.96 -4.68 -13.86
N GLY A 167 -2.03 -5.44 -13.30
CA GLY A 167 -1.73 -6.81 -13.72
C GLY A 167 -2.94 -7.75 -13.55
N VAL A 168 -3.59 -7.72 -12.39
CA VAL A 168 -4.78 -8.53 -12.11
C VAL A 168 -5.94 -8.13 -13.03
N SER A 169 -6.16 -6.84 -13.24
CA SER A 169 -7.20 -6.34 -14.15
C SER A 169 -6.95 -6.79 -15.59
N GLY A 170 -5.70 -6.74 -16.04
CA GLY A 170 -5.30 -7.21 -17.36
C GLY A 170 -5.51 -8.71 -17.53
N LEU A 171 -5.20 -9.50 -16.52
CA LEU A 171 -5.35 -10.96 -16.53
C LEU A 171 -6.82 -11.37 -16.52
N LEU A 172 -7.66 -10.70 -15.73
CA LEU A 172 -9.12 -10.90 -15.75
C LEU A 172 -9.72 -10.59 -17.10
N LEU A 173 -9.28 -9.52 -17.77
CA LEU A 173 -9.76 -9.18 -19.10
C LEU A 173 -9.28 -10.17 -20.16
N ALA A 174 -8.07 -10.68 -20.08
CA ALA A 174 -7.55 -11.71 -20.97
C ALA A 174 -8.33 -13.04 -20.86
N THR A 175 -8.94 -13.35 -19.71
CA THR A 175 -9.78 -14.54 -19.54
C THR A 175 -11.20 -14.39 -20.08
N ILE A 176 -11.67 -13.15 -20.27
CA ILE A 176 -13.00 -12.84 -20.79
C ILE A 176 -13.02 -12.81 -22.34
N PHE A 177 -11.85 -12.61 -22.98
CA PHE A 177 -11.69 -12.51 -24.44
C PHE A 177 -10.94 -13.68 -25.03
#